data_fa8ba8adf0eec0c9834c335565f84db8
#
_entry.id   fa8ba8adf0eec0c9834c335565f84db8
#
_cell.length_a   1.000
_cell.length_b   1.000
_cell.length_c   1.000
_cell.angle_alpha   90.00
_cell.angle_beta   90.00
_cell.angle_gamma   90.00
#
_symmetry.space_group_name_H-M   'P 1'
#
loop_
_entity.id
_entity.type
_entity.pdbx_description
1 polymer ?
#
loop_
_entity_poly.entity_id
_entity_poly.type
_entity_poly.pdbx_seq_one_letter_code
_entity_poly.pdbx_strand_id
1 'polypeptide(L)'
;MKKLQLLLLTLLIPFLGFTQNSWINIQYLSDNYPSEISWEILDGYGSVVVESDSNYILNSLLDTTIALPSGNYTLNVNDAYGDGLGASLFGGTDGWFLVQNDCQDTIAFVEGDFGFLYTETLTIAACAPPAPPILGCTNILAINFDSLATIDNGSCQF
;
A
#
# COMPACT_ATOMS: atom_id res chain seq x y z
N MET A 1 -50.78 25.36 -35.55
CA MET A 1 -50.10 24.17 -35.01
C MET A 1 -48.78 24.61 -34.39
N LYS A 2 -48.73 24.75 -33.06
CA LYS A 2 -47.51 25.17 -32.33
C LYS A 2 -46.64 23.94 -32.08
N LYS A 3 -45.42 23.90 -32.64
CA LYS A 3 -44.44 22.85 -32.36
C LYS A 3 -43.87 23.07 -30.97
N LEU A 4 -44.16 22.15 -30.05
CA LEU A 4 -43.57 22.09 -28.72
C LEU A 4 -42.13 21.57 -28.86
N GLN A 5 -41.14 22.45 -28.67
CA GLN A 5 -39.73 22.09 -28.61
C GLN A 5 -39.45 21.57 -27.19
N LEU A 6 -39.25 20.28 -27.09
CA LEU A 6 -38.82 19.61 -25.83
C LEU A 6 -37.35 19.92 -25.61
N LEU A 7 -37.08 20.84 -24.68
CA LEU A 7 -35.71 21.15 -24.25
C LEU A 7 -35.21 20.02 -23.33
N LEU A 8 -34.36 19.12 -23.86
CA LEU A 8 -33.72 18.08 -23.10
C LEU A 8 -32.62 18.69 -22.22
N LEU A 9 -32.95 18.98 -20.96
CA LEU A 9 -32.01 19.47 -19.98
C LEU A 9 -31.17 18.26 -19.51
N THR A 10 -29.98 18.07 -20.10
CA THR A 10 -29.00 17.08 -19.61
C THR A 10 -28.45 17.57 -18.28
N LEU A 11 -28.94 16.97 -17.21
CA LEU A 11 -28.40 17.17 -15.87
C LEU A 11 -26.99 16.56 -15.82
N LEU A 12 -25.94 17.39 -15.93
CA LEU A 12 -24.59 17.02 -15.64
C LEU A 12 -24.51 16.79 -14.11
N ILE A 13 -24.68 15.55 -13.69
CA ILE A 13 -24.36 15.15 -12.31
C ILE A 13 -22.84 15.14 -12.22
N PRO A 14 -22.22 16.02 -11.41
CA PRO A 14 -20.79 15.89 -11.17
C PRO A 14 -20.57 14.52 -10.53
N PHE A 15 -19.80 13.67 -11.19
CA PHE A 15 -19.30 12.44 -10.60
C PHE A 15 -18.38 12.87 -9.46
N LEU A 16 -18.92 12.92 -8.24
CA LEU A 16 -18.11 13.00 -7.04
C LEU A 16 -17.33 11.69 -6.99
N GLY A 17 -16.08 11.75 -7.45
CA GLY A 17 -15.16 10.64 -7.31
C GLY A 17 -15.04 10.35 -5.82
N PHE A 18 -15.64 9.26 -5.38
CA PHE A 18 -15.34 8.72 -4.05
C PHE A 18 -13.89 8.28 -4.09
N THR A 19 -13.02 8.99 -3.38
CA THR A 19 -11.68 8.51 -3.11
C THR A 19 -11.85 7.26 -2.24
N GLN A 20 -11.59 6.11 -2.84
CA GLN A 20 -11.59 4.86 -2.08
C GLN A 20 -10.41 4.92 -1.13
N ASN A 21 -10.66 4.79 0.17
CA ASN A 21 -9.60 4.61 1.15
C ASN A 21 -9.00 3.22 0.97
N SER A 22 -7.68 3.17 0.94
CA SER A 22 -6.88 1.95 1.03
C SER A 22 -6.26 1.87 2.42
N TRP A 23 -5.94 0.67 2.84
CA TRP A 23 -5.30 0.45 4.13
C TRP A 23 -3.81 0.20 3.91
N ILE A 24 -3.00 0.76 4.79
CA ILE A 24 -1.60 0.37 4.93
C ILE A 24 -1.41 -0.24 6.32
N ASN A 25 -0.59 -1.26 6.40
CA ASN A 25 -0.11 -1.83 7.65
C ASN A 25 1.31 -1.36 7.87
N ILE A 26 1.57 -0.78 9.04
CA ILE A 26 2.89 -0.36 9.49
C ILE A 26 3.32 -1.29 10.60
N GLN A 27 4.47 -1.93 10.42
CA GLN A 27 5.14 -2.71 11.43
C GLN A 27 6.50 -2.09 11.72
N TYR A 28 6.77 -1.83 12.98
CA TYR A 28 8.02 -1.30 13.45
C TYR A 28 8.52 -2.12 14.64
N LEU A 29 9.63 -2.82 14.44
CA LEU A 29 10.36 -3.46 15.54
C LEU A 29 11.43 -2.47 15.99
N SER A 30 11.26 -1.95 17.22
CA SER A 30 12.27 -1.06 17.79
C SER A 30 13.55 -1.83 18.12
N ASP A 31 14.66 -1.18 17.95
CA ASP A 31 15.95 -1.62 18.43
C ASP A 31 16.15 -1.36 19.94
N ASN A 32 17.39 -1.26 20.40
CA ASN A 32 17.73 -0.97 21.80
C ASN A 32 17.55 0.51 22.18
N TYR A 33 17.30 1.41 21.21
CA TYR A 33 17.25 2.86 21.41
C TYR A 33 15.96 3.47 20.83
N PRO A 34 14.75 2.99 21.22
CA PRO A 34 13.49 3.37 20.59
C PRO A 34 13.15 4.85 20.69
N SER A 35 13.75 5.59 21.64
CA SER A 35 13.53 7.04 21.81
C SER A 35 14.23 7.90 20.76
N GLU A 36 15.11 7.32 19.96
CA GLU A 36 15.86 8.00 18.90
C GLU A 36 15.09 8.02 17.59
N ILE A 37 14.16 7.08 17.42
CA ILE A 37 13.39 6.89 16.20
C ILE A 37 12.07 7.63 16.24
N SER A 38 11.78 8.36 15.19
CA SER A 38 10.46 8.91 14.90
C SER A 38 10.15 8.73 13.42
N TRP A 39 8.86 8.64 13.07
CA TRP A 39 8.45 8.55 11.69
C TRP A 39 7.20 9.37 11.41
N GLU A 40 7.05 9.77 10.17
CA GLU A 40 5.91 10.52 9.68
C GLU A 40 5.57 10.12 8.25
N ILE A 41 4.31 10.29 7.88
CA ILE A 41 3.83 10.17 6.50
C ILE A 41 3.30 11.53 6.08
N LEU A 42 3.81 12.02 4.96
CA LEU A 42 3.43 13.29 4.35
C LEU A 42 2.55 13.04 3.11
N ASP A 43 1.58 13.90 2.89
CA ASP A 43 0.81 13.93 1.64
C ASP A 43 1.62 14.53 0.48
N GLY A 44 1.04 14.57 -0.73
CA GLY A 44 1.67 15.13 -1.92
C GLY A 44 1.94 16.65 -1.85
N TYR A 45 1.47 17.33 -0.80
CA TYR A 45 1.71 18.75 -0.54
C TYR A 45 2.77 18.97 0.56
N GLY A 46 3.28 17.89 1.16
CA GLY A 46 4.24 17.93 2.25
C GLY A 46 3.62 18.16 3.63
N SER A 47 2.31 17.96 3.77
CA SER A 47 1.64 18.04 5.06
C SER A 47 1.65 16.68 5.76
N VAL A 48 1.98 16.66 7.06
CA VAL A 48 1.94 15.44 7.88
C VAL A 48 0.50 14.95 7.98
N VAL A 49 0.25 13.71 7.56
CA VAL A 49 -1.06 13.05 7.66
C VAL A 49 -1.07 11.98 8.75
N VAL A 50 0.08 11.42 9.06
CA VAL A 50 0.30 10.47 10.15
C VAL A 50 1.69 10.68 10.71
N GLU A 51 1.83 10.58 12.02
CA GLU A 51 3.13 10.62 12.70
C GLU A 51 3.16 9.61 13.85
N SER A 52 4.37 9.23 14.24
CA SER A 52 4.60 8.38 15.39
C SER A 52 4.27 9.08 16.68
N ASP A 53 3.68 8.37 17.64
CA ASP A 53 3.78 8.79 19.03
C ASP A 53 5.15 8.38 19.59
N SER A 54 5.68 9.15 20.54
CA SER A 54 7.05 8.96 21.06
C SER A 54 7.17 7.90 22.17
N ASN A 55 6.19 7.00 22.31
CA ASN A 55 6.11 6.03 23.41
C ASN A 55 6.48 4.62 23.00
N TYR A 56 7.61 4.45 22.33
CA TYR A 56 8.07 3.11 21.95
C TYR A 56 8.68 2.36 23.12
N ILE A 57 8.41 1.05 23.16
CA ILE A 57 8.98 0.13 24.13
C ILE A 57 10.18 -0.57 23.48
N LEU A 58 11.26 -0.66 24.21
CA LEU A 58 12.50 -1.35 23.86
C LEU A 58 12.23 -2.75 23.28
N ASN A 59 12.82 -3.07 22.12
CA ASN A 59 12.69 -4.36 21.44
C ASN A 59 11.23 -4.83 21.29
N SER A 60 10.33 -3.92 21.01
CA SER A 60 8.89 -4.17 20.89
C SER A 60 8.42 -3.97 19.47
N LEU A 61 7.49 -4.81 19.04
CA LEU A 61 6.81 -4.69 17.76
C LEU A 61 5.59 -3.78 17.90
N LEU A 62 5.58 -2.67 17.17
CA LEU A 62 4.38 -1.93 16.82
C LEU A 62 3.78 -2.59 15.58
N ASP A 63 2.48 -2.85 15.58
CA ASP A 63 1.72 -3.32 14.43
C ASP A 63 0.42 -2.52 14.37
N THR A 64 0.27 -1.68 13.36
CA THR A 64 -0.87 -0.78 13.23
C THR A 64 -1.34 -0.67 11.79
N THR A 65 -2.65 -0.45 11.61
CA THR A 65 -3.27 -0.30 10.30
C THR A 65 -3.89 1.09 10.18
N ILE A 66 -3.61 1.76 9.08
CA ILE A 66 -4.02 3.15 8.83
C ILE A 66 -4.77 3.22 7.51
N ALA A 67 -5.91 3.93 7.49
CA ALA A 67 -6.66 4.21 6.27
C ALA A 67 -6.17 5.52 5.66
N LEU A 68 -5.74 5.48 4.40
CA LEU A 68 -5.34 6.66 3.64
C LEU A 68 -6.06 6.66 2.28
N PRO A 69 -6.45 7.82 1.76
CA PRO A 69 -6.90 7.94 0.38
C PRO A 69 -5.86 7.43 -0.60
N SER A 70 -6.29 6.89 -1.74
CA SER A 70 -5.36 6.53 -2.82
C SER A 70 -4.57 7.76 -3.27
N GLY A 71 -3.24 7.62 -3.41
CA GLY A 71 -2.36 8.73 -3.76
C GLY A 71 -0.90 8.40 -3.51
N ASN A 72 -0.06 9.42 -3.73
CA ASN A 72 1.37 9.35 -3.42
C ASN A 72 1.65 10.08 -2.11
N TYR A 73 2.43 9.45 -1.28
CA TYR A 73 2.84 9.92 0.04
C TYR A 73 4.35 9.79 0.18
N THR A 74 4.92 10.48 1.15
CA THR A 74 6.32 10.33 1.52
C THR A 74 6.40 9.81 2.95
N LEU A 75 7.06 8.68 3.14
CA LEU A 75 7.47 8.18 4.46
C LEU A 75 8.84 8.76 4.79
N ASN A 76 8.95 9.33 5.97
CA ASN A 76 10.23 9.68 6.60
C ASN A 76 10.37 8.84 7.87
N VAL A 77 11.52 8.18 8.04
CA VAL A 77 11.93 7.57 9.32
C VAL A 77 13.19 8.31 9.74
N ASN A 78 13.11 8.99 10.89
CA ASN A 78 14.20 9.81 11.42
C ASN A 78 14.86 9.07 12.58
N ASP A 79 16.16 9.16 12.63
CA ASP A 79 16.99 8.74 13.74
C ASP A 79 17.80 9.93 14.29
N ALA A 80 17.79 10.12 15.61
CA ALA A 80 18.42 11.28 16.27
C ALA A 80 19.95 11.17 16.34
N TYR A 81 20.52 9.98 16.29
CA TYR A 81 21.95 9.73 16.47
C TYR A 81 22.67 9.35 15.17
N GLY A 82 21.94 8.92 14.15
CA GLY A 82 22.45 8.68 12.80
C GLY A 82 23.00 7.28 12.59
N ASP A 83 22.60 6.32 13.39
CA ASP A 83 22.87 4.89 13.23
C ASP A 83 21.63 4.08 12.82
N GLY A 84 20.53 4.79 12.56
CA GLY A 84 19.30 4.21 12.05
C GLY A 84 18.67 3.25 13.06
N LEU A 85 18.46 1.99 12.65
CA LEU A 85 17.96 0.89 13.50
C LEU A 85 19.07 -0.13 13.77
N GLY A 86 20.34 0.32 13.69
CA GLY A 86 21.55 -0.51 13.70
C GLY A 86 22.19 -0.69 15.09
N ALA A 87 21.42 -0.98 16.13
CA ALA A 87 21.94 -1.16 17.49
C ALA A 87 22.99 -2.27 17.65
N SER A 88 23.07 -3.22 16.72
CA SER A 88 24.07 -4.30 16.74
C SER A 88 25.50 -3.80 16.67
N LEU A 89 25.73 -2.61 16.06
CA LEU A 89 27.02 -1.94 16.02
C LEU A 89 27.54 -1.59 17.45
N PHE A 90 26.63 -1.46 18.40
CA PHE A 90 26.90 -1.13 19.81
C PHE A 90 26.60 -2.30 20.76
N GLY A 91 26.45 -3.52 20.23
CA GLY A 91 26.17 -4.73 21.00
C GLY A 91 24.70 -4.94 21.36
N GLY A 92 23.81 -4.19 20.74
CA GLY A 92 22.35 -4.35 20.85
C GLY A 92 21.75 -5.28 19.79
N THR A 93 20.45 -5.17 19.61
CA THR A 93 19.68 -5.88 18.59
C THR A 93 19.12 -4.86 17.61
N ASP A 94 19.31 -5.12 16.31
CA ASP A 94 18.79 -4.24 15.25
C ASP A 94 17.27 -4.31 15.18
N GLY A 95 16.69 -3.17 14.83
CA GLY A 95 15.29 -3.03 14.51
C GLY A 95 15.03 -3.03 13.00
N TRP A 96 13.74 -2.92 12.64
CA TRP A 96 13.30 -2.75 11.26
C TRP A 96 11.96 -2.02 11.19
N PHE A 97 11.70 -1.41 10.04
CA PHE A 97 10.46 -0.73 9.72
C PHE A 97 9.90 -1.24 8.39
N LEU A 98 8.64 -1.65 8.37
CA LEU A 98 7.96 -2.25 7.23
C LEU A 98 6.62 -1.55 6.99
N VAL A 99 6.32 -1.24 5.74
CA VAL A 99 4.99 -0.80 5.31
C VAL A 99 4.49 -1.73 4.23
N GLN A 100 3.29 -2.25 4.42
CA GLN A 100 2.58 -3.06 3.43
C GLN A 100 1.27 -2.39 3.04
N ASN A 101 0.86 -2.56 1.79
CA ASN A 101 -0.45 -2.13 1.32
C ASN A 101 -1.53 -3.19 1.67
N ASP A 102 -2.79 -2.90 1.34
CA ASP A 102 -3.92 -3.82 1.55
C ASP A 102 -3.88 -5.10 0.68
N CYS A 103 -2.99 -5.13 -0.33
CA CYS A 103 -2.64 -6.34 -1.10
C CYS A 103 -1.57 -7.19 -0.43
N GLN A 104 -1.04 -6.77 0.72
CA GLN A 104 0.11 -7.37 1.41
C GLN A 104 1.45 -7.22 0.64
N ASP A 105 1.50 -6.33 -0.36
CA ASP A 105 2.76 -5.99 -0.99
C ASP A 105 3.57 -5.07 -0.07
N THR A 106 4.86 -5.34 0.05
CA THR A 106 5.80 -4.45 0.74
C THR A 106 6.04 -3.20 -0.12
N ILE A 107 5.68 -2.03 0.42
CA ILE A 107 5.84 -0.74 -0.25
C ILE A 107 6.92 0.13 0.37
N ALA A 108 7.40 -0.21 1.56
CA ALA A 108 8.63 0.32 2.15
C ALA A 108 9.21 -0.71 3.14
N PHE A 109 10.54 -0.77 3.18
CA PHE A 109 11.26 -1.58 4.17
C PHE A 109 12.63 -0.97 4.43
N VAL A 110 12.97 -0.80 5.69
CA VAL A 110 14.29 -0.37 6.13
C VAL A 110 14.71 -1.11 7.40
N GLU A 111 15.96 -1.49 7.46
CA GLU A 111 16.60 -2.14 8.61
C GLU A 111 18.04 -1.64 8.76
N GLY A 112 18.60 -1.82 9.94
CA GLY A 112 19.99 -1.51 10.24
C GLY A 112 20.30 -0.01 10.12
N ASP A 113 21.55 0.30 9.80
CA ASP A 113 22.05 1.68 9.71
C ASP A 113 21.59 2.33 8.40
N PHE A 114 20.75 3.34 8.50
CA PHE A 114 20.30 4.20 7.39
C PHE A 114 20.72 5.67 7.59
N GLY A 115 21.51 5.93 8.63
CA GLY A 115 21.86 7.31 9.01
C GLY A 115 20.73 8.06 9.67
N PHE A 116 20.73 9.38 9.58
CA PHE A 116 19.76 10.25 10.27
C PHE A 116 18.36 10.25 9.67
N LEU A 117 18.19 9.81 8.42
CA LEU A 117 16.91 9.90 7.71
C LEU A 117 16.83 8.83 6.61
N TYR A 118 15.79 8.00 6.69
CA TYR A 118 15.31 7.19 5.58
C TYR A 118 14.06 7.85 4.98
N THR A 119 14.02 7.97 3.65
CA THR A 119 12.87 8.53 2.94
C THR A 119 12.45 7.58 1.81
N GLU A 120 11.14 7.28 1.72
CA GLU A 120 10.57 6.44 0.68
C GLU A 120 9.26 7.03 0.16
N THR A 121 9.00 6.85 -1.14
CA THR A 121 7.72 7.25 -1.74
C THR A 121 6.73 6.09 -1.70
N LEU A 122 5.63 6.27 -0.98
CA LEU A 122 4.56 5.30 -0.89
C LEU A 122 3.51 5.60 -1.96
N THR A 123 3.27 4.66 -2.87
CA THR A 123 2.10 4.72 -3.78
C THR A 123 0.99 3.88 -3.19
N ILE A 124 -0.07 4.54 -2.73
CA ILE A 124 -1.24 3.90 -2.12
C ILE A 124 -2.35 3.84 -3.15
N ALA A 125 -2.75 2.63 -3.50
CA ALA A 125 -3.85 2.37 -4.42
C ALA A 125 -4.66 1.17 -3.91
N ALA A 126 -5.96 1.17 -4.17
CA ALA A 126 -6.78 0.00 -3.87
C ALA A 126 -6.29 -1.23 -4.65
N CYS A 127 -6.33 -2.39 -4.01
CA CYS A 127 -6.02 -3.65 -4.67
C CYS A 127 -6.95 -3.88 -5.85
N ALA A 128 -6.37 -4.22 -6.99
CA ALA A 128 -7.18 -4.68 -8.11
C ALA A 128 -7.91 -5.98 -7.70
N PRO A 129 -9.22 -6.08 -7.93
CA PRO A 129 -9.90 -7.36 -7.75
C PRO A 129 -9.23 -8.42 -8.62
N PRO A 130 -9.15 -9.67 -8.15
CA PRO A 130 -8.62 -10.75 -8.98
C PRO A 130 -9.34 -10.78 -10.33
N ALA A 131 -8.57 -10.98 -11.40
CA ALA A 131 -9.14 -11.05 -12.74
C ALA A 131 -10.26 -12.12 -12.78
N PRO A 132 -11.41 -11.84 -13.41
CA PRO A 132 -12.46 -12.83 -13.52
C PRO A 132 -11.95 -14.07 -14.23
N PRO A 133 -12.35 -15.26 -13.80
CA PRO A 133 -11.91 -16.49 -14.43
C PRO A 133 -12.35 -16.55 -15.90
N ILE A 134 -11.43 -16.92 -16.77
CA ILE A 134 -11.70 -17.16 -18.19
C ILE A 134 -12.08 -18.64 -18.34
N LEU A 135 -13.31 -18.88 -18.79
CA LEU A 135 -13.84 -20.21 -18.99
C LEU A 135 -13.50 -20.70 -20.42
N GLY A 136 -12.90 -21.86 -20.55
CA GLY A 136 -12.53 -22.46 -21.86
C GLY A 136 -12.03 -23.88 -21.69
N CYS A 137 -11.56 -24.50 -22.77
CA CYS A 137 -10.91 -25.81 -22.70
C CYS A 137 -9.47 -25.66 -22.25
N THR A 138 -9.09 -26.22 -21.10
CA THR A 138 -7.73 -26.15 -20.53
C THR A 138 -6.86 -27.37 -20.92
N ASN A 139 -7.39 -28.33 -21.66
CA ASN A 139 -6.63 -29.51 -22.06
C ASN A 139 -5.82 -29.22 -23.34
N ILE A 140 -4.49 -29.25 -23.24
CA ILE A 140 -3.57 -28.97 -24.34
C ILE A 140 -3.68 -29.94 -25.53
N LEU A 141 -4.29 -31.13 -25.33
CA LEU A 141 -4.48 -32.12 -26.37
C LEU A 141 -5.81 -31.94 -27.12
N ALA A 142 -6.65 -31.01 -26.67
CA ALA A 142 -7.93 -30.74 -27.35
C ALA A 142 -7.73 -29.84 -28.57
N ILE A 143 -8.56 -30.06 -29.61
CA ILE A 143 -8.54 -29.29 -30.85
C ILE A 143 -8.89 -27.81 -30.59
N ASN A 144 -9.71 -27.56 -29.59
CA ASN A 144 -10.16 -26.23 -29.16
C ASN A 144 -9.53 -25.78 -27.86
N PHE A 145 -8.27 -26.18 -27.59
CA PHE A 145 -7.51 -25.69 -26.45
C PHE A 145 -7.46 -24.16 -26.44
N ASP A 146 -7.80 -23.56 -25.30
CA ASP A 146 -7.72 -22.11 -25.06
C ASP A 146 -6.62 -21.83 -24.05
N SER A 147 -5.52 -21.25 -24.50
CA SER A 147 -4.37 -20.92 -23.67
C SER A 147 -4.64 -19.80 -22.67
N LEU A 148 -5.75 -19.05 -22.82
CA LEU A 148 -6.15 -17.99 -21.91
C LEU A 148 -7.14 -18.48 -20.84
N ALA A 149 -7.72 -19.67 -21.02
CA ALA A 149 -8.66 -20.24 -20.05
C ALA A 149 -7.95 -20.57 -18.73
N THR A 150 -8.55 -20.08 -17.64
CA THR A 150 -8.09 -20.35 -16.26
C THR A 150 -8.94 -21.42 -15.58
N ILE A 151 -10.15 -21.69 -16.10
CA ILE A 151 -11.06 -22.74 -15.61
C ILE A 151 -11.61 -23.52 -16.79
N ASP A 152 -11.54 -24.85 -16.70
CA ASP A 152 -12.15 -25.75 -17.68
C ASP A 152 -13.67 -25.67 -17.59
N ASN A 153 -14.33 -25.41 -18.70
CA ASN A 153 -15.78 -25.33 -18.82
C ASN A 153 -16.40 -26.62 -19.40
N GLY A 154 -15.61 -27.69 -19.59
CA GLY A 154 -16.03 -28.95 -20.15
C GLY A 154 -16.24 -28.94 -21.67
N SER A 155 -15.82 -27.93 -22.41
CA SER A 155 -16.01 -27.79 -23.85
C SER A 155 -14.92 -28.47 -24.71
N CYS A 156 -13.95 -29.17 -24.09
CA CYS A 156 -12.85 -29.80 -24.80
C CYS A 156 -13.33 -30.79 -25.86
N GLN A 157 -12.78 -30.69 -27.07
CA GLN A 157 -13.04 -31.57 -28.22
C GLN A 157 -11.75 -32.33 -28.58
N PHE A 158 -11.91 -33.64 -28.85
CA PHE A 158 -10.80 -34.54 -29.18
C PHE A 158 -11.01 -35.20 -30.53
#